data_d9ef79e5a284a3ac7b5df4135b16aa53
#
_entry.id   d9ef79e5a284a3ac7b5df4135b16aa53
#
_cell.length_a   1.000
_cell.length_b   1.000
_cell.length_c   1.000
_cell.angle_alpha   90.00
_cell.angle_beta   90.00
_cell.angle_gamma   90.00
#
_symmetry.space_group_name_H-M   'P 1'
#
loop_
_entity.id
_entity.type
_entity.pdbx_description
1 polymer ?
#
loop_
_entity_poly.entity_id
_entity_poly.type
_entity_poly.pdbx_seq_one_letter_code
_entity_poly.pdbx_strand_id
1 'polypeptide(L)'
;MEDNDTTPHYRLSPPPRPIALRPESVSRSELLLTVKNRPEPWHSLDYSVEYEGQTIFSVQGYPWSIGQRRVFYDRSGLPLFELRCRWYNSSCLELRLPGQMEHVILSAKLRVAVRAPKAVIRFRSAVMSEQRRPRDSKKGKGKGKIDDNDDNGVYLPDSDEMMLEVRDEDPYYHTQVLVLGDRIIAHIRRVTNPAELAEGPQPLSRYRPKWEVRVAPGVDLALIAVVVVILGQRVTVDEDCRGSGDI
;
A
#
# COMPACT_ATOMS: atom_id res chain seq x y z
N MET A 1 -20.41 -0.26 -32.22
CA MET A 1 -20.55 -0.70 -30.82
C MET A 1 -19.72 0.27 -30.04
N GLU A 2 -20.34 1.28 -29.46
CA GLU A 2 -19.66 2.29 -28.67
C GLU A 2 -19.34 1.66 -27.32
N ASP A 3 -18.05 1.56 -27.01
CA ASP A 3 -17.58 1.17 -25.70
C ASP A 3 -18.01 2.25 -24.69
N ASN A 4 -19.13 2.01 -24.03
CA ASN A 4 -19.53 2.77 -22.86
C ASN A 4 -18.59 2.42 -21.71
N ASP A 5 -17.35 2.93 -21.76
CA ASP A 5 -16.46 2.97 -20.58
C ASP A 5 -17.01 4.02 -19.59
N THR A 6 -18.05 3.62 -18.86
CA THR A 6 -18.72 4.43 -17.83
C THR A 6 -17.96 4.32 -16.50
N THR A 7 -16.65 4.21 -16.56
CA THR A 7 -15.82 4.30 -15.34
C THR A 7 -15.86 5.76 -14.89
N PRO A 8 -16.43 6.08 -13.72
CA PRO A 8 -16.46 7.46 -13.24
C PRO A 8 -15.02 7.96 -13.16
N HIS A 9 -14.69 8.94 -14.00
CA HIS A 9 -13.39 9.59 -13.99
C HIS A 9 -13.26 10.46 -12.74
N TYR A 10 -12.92 9.84 -11.63
CA TYR A 10 -12.58 10.59 -10.42
C TYR A 10 -11.39 11.50 -10.68
N ARG A 11 -11.58 12.78 -10.41
CA ARG A 11 -10.52 13.77 -10.54
C ARG A 11 -9.57 13.59 -9.36
N LEU A 12 -8.36 13.14 -9.63
CA LEU A 12 -7.31 13.09 -8.63
C LEU A 12 -6.91 14.50 -8.21
N SER A 13 -6.64 14.67 -6.93
CA SER A 13 -6.24 15.96 -6.35
C SER A 13 -4.82 15.82 -5.80
N PRO A 14 -3.83 16.54 -6.37
CA PRO A 14 -2.48 16.52 -5.83
C PRO A 14 -2.46 16.91 -4.35
N PRO A 15 -1.62 16.28 -3.54
CA PRO A 15 -1.43 16.71 -2.16
C PRO A 15 -0.84 18.13 -2.13
N PRO A 16 -1.11 18.93 -1.08
CA PRO A 16 -0.63 20.31 -0.98
C PRO A 16 0.91 20.39 -0.88
N ARG A 17 1.54 19.30 -0.50
CA ARG A 17 3.01 19.10 -0.49
C ARG A 17 3.29 17.66 -0.93
N PRO A 18 4.43 17.39 -1.58
CA PRO A 18 4.79 16.03 -1.93
C PRO A 18 4.81 15.12 -0.69
N ILE A 19 4.26 13.92 -0.84
CA ILE A 19 4.24 12.89 0.19
C ILE A 19 5.08 11.70 -0.25
N ALA A 20 6.05 11.31 0.58
CA ALA A 20 6.96 10.25 0.20
C ALA A 20 7.52 9.48 1.39
N LEU A 21 7.70 8.18 1.19
CA LEU A 21 8.67 7.36 1.92
C LEU A 21 10.07 7.56 1.33
N ARG A 22 10.13 7.79 0.00
CA ARG A 22 11.35 8.02 -0.77
C ARG A 22 11.17 9.20 -1.72
N PRO A 23 11.84 10.35 -1.48
CA PRO A 23 11.67 11.55 -2.28
C PRO A 23 11.98 11.36 -3.77
N GLU A 24 12.89 10.46 -4.11
CA GLU A 24 13.28 10.15 -5.48
C GLU A 24 12.21 9.45 -6.30
N SER A 25 11.22 8.83 -5.65
CA SER A 25 10.11 8.10 -6.30
C SER A 25 8.84 8.93 -6.44
N VAL A 26 8.89 10.24 -6.14
CA VAL A 26 7.72 11.13 -6.24
C VAL A 26 7.35 11.39 -7.70
N SER A 27 6.10 11.11 -8.06
CA SER A 27 5.58 11.37 -9.41
C SER A 27 5.51 12.88 -9.71
N ARG A 28 5.87 13.29 -10.91
CA ARG A 28 5.76 14.69 -11.38
C ARG A 28 4.45 14.97 -12.11
N SER A 29 3.83 13.94 -12.64
CA SER A 29 2.58 13.99 -13.39
C SER A 29 1.63 12.91 -12.91
N GLU A 30 0.35 13.01 -13.27
CA GLU A 30 -0.55 11.87 -13.13
C GLU A 30 -0.07 10.72 -13.99
N LEU A 31 -0.09 9.49 -13.43
CA LEU A 31 0.37 8.30 -14.13
C LEU A 31 -0.45 7.07 -13.73
N LEU A 32 -0.35 6.03 -14.55
CA LEU A 32 -0.98 4.73 -14.32
C LEU A 32 0.08 3.69 -13.99
N LEU A 33 -0.04 3.08 -12.81
CA LEU A 33 0.75 1.91 -12.43
C LEU A 33 -0.07 0.64 -12.64
N THR A 34 0.61 -0.44 -13.02
CA THR A 34 0.06 -1.79 -12.97
C THR A 34 0.78 -2.60 -11.91
N VAL A 35 0.01 -3.16 -10.97
CA VAL A 35 0.55 -4.06 -9.93
C VAL A 35 0.02 -5.46 -10.20
N LYS A 36 0.92 -6.42 -10.35
CA LYS A 36 0.58 -7.81 -10.66
C LYS A 36 1.13 -8.75 -9.60
N ASN A 37 0.32 -9.67 -9.14
CA ASN A 37 0.82 -10.80 -8.38
C ASN A 37 1.52 -11.76 -9.35
N ARG A 38 2.73 -12.24 -9.00
CA ARG A 38 3.51 -13.13 -9.88
C ARG A 38 2.93 -14.56 -9.95
N PRO A 39 3.06 -15.23 -11.10
CA PRO A 39 2.37 -16.48 -11.37
C PRO A 39 2.94 -17.76 -10.72
N GLU A 40 3.93 -17.68 -9.88
CA GLU A 40 4.50 -18.88 -9.27
C GLU A 40 3.57 -19.49 -8.21
N PRO A 41 3.23 -20.80 -8.31
CA PRO A 41 2.16 -21.40 -7.50
C PRO A 41 2.44 -21.40 -5.99
N TRP A 42 3.69 -21.22 -5.58
CA TRP A 42 4.09 -21.28 -4.17
C TRP A 42 4.39 -19.92 -3.53
N HIS A 43 4.32 -18.83 -4.32
CA HIS A 43 4.68 -17.47 -3.89
C HIS A 43 3.54 -16.47 -4.12
N SER A 44 2.40 -16.68 -3.45
CA SER A 44 1.24 -15.78 -3.52
C SER A 44 1.53 -14.35 -3.00
N LEU A 45 2.71 -14.14 -2.43
CA LEU A 45 3.13 -12.87 -1.84
C LEU A 45 4.10 -12.07 -2.73
N ASP A 46 4.43 -12.57 -3.92
CA ASP A 46 5.32 -11.90 -4.87
C ASP A 46 4.52 -10.98 -5.80
N TYR A 47 5.03 -9.76 -5.98
CA TYR A 47 4.40 -8.78 -6.86
C TYR A 47 5.42 -8.10 -7.77
N SER A 48 4.95 -7.65 -8.93
CA SER A 48 5.65 -6.68 -9.77
C SER A 48 4.84 -5.39 -9.85
N VAL A 49 5.51 -4.27 -9.80
CA VAL A 49 4.93 -2.94 -10.01
C VAL A 49 5.51 -2.38 -11.28
N GLU A 50 4.65 -2.08 -12.24
CA GLU A 50 5.04 -1.68 -13.59
C GLU A 50 4.53 -0.27 -13.89
N TYR A 51 5.34 0.48 -14.60
CA TYR A 51 5.00 1.74 -15.24
C TYR A 51 5.41 1.69 -16.71
N GLU A 52 4.46 1.97 -17.62
CA GLU A 52 4.67 1.87 -19.08
C GLU A 52 5.28 0.52 -19.51
N GLY A 53 4.82 -0.58 -18.92
CA GLY A 53 5.30 -1.93 -19.23
C GLY A 53 6.68 -2.27 -18.65
N GLN A 54 7.32 -1.37 -17.92
CA GLN A 54 8.61 -1.61 -17.27
C GLN A 54 8.43 -1.82 -15.77
N THR A 55 9.01 -2.89 -15.24
CA THR A 55 9.02 -3.12 -13.78
C THR A 55 9.89 -2.06 -13.10
N ILE A 56 9.26 -1.27 -12.23
CA ILE A 56 9.93 -0.24 -11.42
C ILE A 56 10.22 -0.71 -10.00
N PHE A 57 9.35 -1.58 -9.45
CA PHE A 57 9.57 -2.27 -8.17
C PHE A 57 9.21 -3.74 -8.30
N SER A 58 9.91 -4.57 -7.55
CA SER A 58 9.55 -5.98 -7.33
C SER A 58 9.40 -6.24 -5.84
N VAL A 59 8.48 -7.15 -5.51
CA VAL A 59 8.23 -7.56 -4.12
C VAL A 59 8.42 -9.06 -4.05
N GLN A 60 9.27 -9.48 -3.13
CA GLN A 60 9.49 -10.89 -2.85
C GLN A 60 8.90 -11.25 -1.48
N GLY A 61 8.02 -12.23 -1.48
CA GLY A 61 7.35 -12.71 -0.29
C GLY A 61 8.03 -13.92 0.33
N TYR A 62 7.99 -13.99 1.65
CA TYR A 62 8.51 -15.11 2.44
C TYR A 62 7.35 -15.67 3.29
N PRO A 63 6.50 -16.54 2.73
CA PRO A 63 5.27 -17.00 3.39
C PRO A 63 5.52 -17.75 4.69
N TRP A 64 6.65 -18.47 4.78
CA TRP A 64 7.03 -19.23 5.97
C TRP A 64 7.77 -18.40 7.04
N SER A 65 7.97 -17.10 6.81
CA SER A 65 8.59 -16.23 7.80
C SER A 65 7.57 -15.75 8.84
N ILE A 66 8.03 -15.49 10.06
CA ILE A 66 7.21 -14.85 11.10
C ILE A 66 6.70 -13.50 10.56
N GLY A 67 5.37 -13.32 10.55
CA GLY A 67 4.74 -12.10 10.06
C GLY A 67 4.68 -11.98 8.52
N GLN A 68 4.81 -13.09 7.78
CA GLN A 68 4.68 -13.11 6.30
C GLN A 68 5.47 -11.98 5.64
N ARG A 69 6.79 -11.99 5.86
CA ARG A 69 7.72 -10.97 5.38
C ARG A 69 7.63 -10.76 3.88
N ARG A 70 7.61 -9.49 3.44
CA ARG A 70 7.74 -9.08 2.04
C ARG A 70 8.83 -8.03 1.93
N VAL A 71 9.73 -8.22 1.00
CA VAL A 71 10.83 -7.28 0.74
C VAL A 71 10.58 -6.60 -0.60
N PHE A 72 10.61 -5.29 -0.59
CA PHE A 72 10.48 -4.43 -1.79
C PHE A 72 11.86 -4.12 -2.31
N TYR A 73 12.05 -4.29 -3.61
CA TYR A 73 13.29 -4.00 -4.32
C TYR A 73 13.03 -2.96 -5.39
N ASP A 74 14.01 -2.11 -5.63
CA ASP A 74 14.01 -1.22 -6.78
C ASP A 74 14.40 -1.97 -8.06
N ARG A 75 14.47 -1.22 -9.16
CA ARG A 75 14.84 -1.73 -10.48
C ARG A 75 16.25 -2.33 -10.53
N SER A 76 17.17 -1.88 -9.67
CA SER A 76 18.54 -2.39 -9.57
C SER A 76 18.67 -3.63 -8.71
N GLY A 77 17.57 -4.05 -8.04
CA GLY A 77 17.58 -5.14 -7.08
C GLY A 77 18.01 -4.71 -5.68
N LEU A 78 18.10 -3.40 -5.40
CA LEU A 78 18.40 -2.90 -4.06
C LEU A 78 17.17 -3.04 -3.16
N PRO A 79 17.27 -3.66 -1.98
CA PRO A 79 16.16 -3.74 -1.04
C PRO A 79 15.83 -2.36 -0.46
N LEU A 80 14.57 -1.94 -0.62
CA LEU A 80 14.08 -0.64 -0.18
C LEU A 80 13.41 -0.69 1.18
N PHE A 81 12.49 -1.65 1.32
CA PHE A 81 11.62 -1.79 2.49
C PHE A 81 11.35 -3.25 2.81
N GLU A 82 10.96 -3.48 4.04
CA GLU A 82 10.49 -4.76 4.54
C GLU A 82 9.12 -4.57 5.20
N LEU A 83 8.08 -5.23 4.66
CA LEU A 83 6.72 -5.24 5.19
C LEU A 83 6.49 -6.54 5.97
N ARG A 84 5.94 -6.43 7.17
CA ARG A 84 5.56 -7.58 8.01
C ARG A 84 4.21 -7.36 8.67
N CYS A 85 3.46 -8.44 8.87
CA CYS A 85 2.32 -8.46 9.79
C CYS A 85 2.84 -8.57 11.23
N ARG A 86 2.14 -7.96 12.17
CA ARG A 86 2.38 -8.22 13.59
C ARG A 86 2.00 -9.67 13.90
N TRP A 87 2.85 -10.39 14.63
CA TRP A 87 2.66 -11.82 14.90
C TRP A 87 1.37 -12.13 15.69
N TYR A 88 0.90 -11.18 16.51
CA TYR A 88 -0.32 -11.30 17.33
C TYR A 88 -1.55 -10.63 16.68
N ASN A 89 -1.39 -9.93 15.57
CA ASN A 89 -2.49 -9.23 14.88
C ASN A 89 -2.21 -9.10 13.38
N SER A 90 -2.75 -10.02 12.61
CA SER A 90 -2.59 -10.07 11.14
C SER A 90 -3.20 -8.86 10.41
N SER A 91 -4.10 -8.12 11.07
CA SER A 91 -4.67 -6.89 10.52
C SER A 91 -3.75 -5.68 10.65
N CYS A 92 -2.66 -5.79 11.42
CA CYS A 92 -1.67 -4.74 11.60
C CYS A 92 -0.39 -5.09 10.84
N LEU A 93 0.02 -4.20 9.93
CA LEU A 93 1.23 -4.33 9.14
C LEU A 93 2.20 -3.20 9.47
N GLU A 94 3.47 -3.50 9.42
CA GLU A 94 4.55 -2.54 9.66
C GLU A 94 5.57 -2.59 8.54
N LEU A 95 5.94 -1.42 8.04
CA LEU A 95 7.01 -1.24 7.06
C LEU A 95 8.25 -0.72 7.77
N ARG A 96 9.39 -1.28 7.44
CA ARG A 96 10.67 -0.96 8.04
C ARG A 96 11.76 -0.87 6.97
N LEU A 97 12.88 -0.27 7.31
CA LEU A 97 14.08 -0.38 6.48
C LEU A 97 14.69 -1.79 6.62
N PRO A 98 15.29 -2.34 5.56
CA PRO A 98 15.91 -3.66 5.61
C PRO A 98 16.98 -3.74 6.71
N GLY A 99 16.88 -4.78 7.53
CA GLY A 99 17.81 -4.99 8.66
C GLY A 99 17.57 -4.12 9.90
N GLN A 100 16.61 -3.19 9.88
CA GLN A 100 16.29 -2.34 11.03
C GLN A 100 14.98 -2.81 11.69
N MET A 101 15.09 -3.68 12.70
CA MET A 101 13.92 -4.29 13.36
C MET A 101 13.15 -3.31 14.26
N GLU A 102 13.79 -2.28 14.77
CA GLU A 102 13.20 -1.38 15.78
C GLU A 102 12.51 -0.15 15.20
N HIS A 103 12.85 0.25 13.96
CA HIS A 103 12.36 1.50 13.38
C HIS A 103 11.24 1.26 12.37
N VAL A 104 9.99 1.52 12.79
CA VAL A 104 8.81 1.46 11.92
C VAL A 104 8.66 2.80 11.20
N ILE A 105 8.69 2.78 9.86
CA ILE A 105 8.52 3.98 9.02
C ILE A 105 7.08 4.19 8.57
N LEU A 106 6.29 3.08 8.50
CA LEU A 106 4.87 3.11 8.18
C LEU A 106 4.16 2.01 8.95
N SER A 107 2.98 2.32 9.48
CA SER A 107 2.06 1.36 10.06
C SER A 107 0.73 1.38 9.32
N ALA A 108 0.15 0.19 9.08
CA ALA A 108 -1.15 0.06 8.46
C ALA A 108 -2.05 -0.82 9.33
N LYS A 109 -3.30 -0.40 9.50
CA LYS A 109 -4.35 -1.18 10.16
C LYS A 109 -5.46 -1.47 9.16
N LEU A 110 -5.63 -2.75 8.81
CA LEU A 110 -6.75 -3.22 8.00
C LEU A 110 -8.01 -3.32 8.86
N ARG A 111 -9.17 -2.97 8.30
CA ARG A 111 -10.47 -3.03 8.97
C ARG A 111 -11.45 -3.87 8.16
N VAL A 112 -12.25 -4.66 8.83
CA VAL A 112 -13.26 -5.54 8.21
C VAL A 112 -14.63 -4.84 8.11
N ALA A 113 -14.82 -3.69 8.73
CA ALA A 113 -16.12 -3.02 8.83
C ALA A 113 -16.64 -2.52 7.47
N VAL A 114 -17.95 -2.68 7.24
CA VAL A 114 -18.63 -2.35 5.96
C VAL A 114 -18.61 -0.84 5.65
N ARG A 115 -18.61 0.03 6.65
CA ARG A 115 -18.72 1.49 6.50
C ARG A 115 -17.51 2.30 6.95
N ALA A 116 -16.46 1.66 7.41
CA ALA A 116 -15.24 2.32 7.85
C ALA A 116 -14.19 2.30 6.73
N PRO A 117 -13.19 3.19 6.76
CA PRO A 117 -12.07 3.05 5.84
C PRO A 117 -11.46 1.65 5.97
N LYS A 118 -11.22 0.98 4.83
CA LYS A 118 -10.73 -0.41 4.79
C LYS A 118 -9.33 -0.57 5.32
N ALA A 119 -8.53 0.47 5.16
CA ALA A 119 -7.22 0.56 5.77
C ALA A 119 -6.95 1.99 6.23
N VAL A 120 -6.27 2.10 7.36
CA VAL A 120 -5.69 3.35 7.83
C VAL A 120 -4.18 3.16 7.85
N ILE A 121 -3.48 4.05 7.17
CA ILE A 121 -2.03 3.99 6.99
C ILE A 121 -1.44 5.25 7.60
N ARG A 122 -0.48 5.06 8.51
CA ARG A 122 0.23 6.15 9.18
C ARG A 122 1.71 6.06 8.87
N PHE A 123 2.31 7.18 8.54
CA PHE A 123 3.74 7.26 8.23
C PHE A 123 4.26 8.68 8.40
N ARG A 124 5.58 8.81 8.47
CA ARG A 124 6.27 10.11 8.41
C ARG A 124 6.81 10.33 7.01
N SER A 125 6.44 11.46 6.41
CA SER A 125 6.94 11.78 5.07
C SER A 125 8.41 12.20 5.13
N ALA A 126 9.25 11.53 4.32
CA ALA A 126 10.67 11.84 4.23
C ALA A 126 10.92 13.29 3.74
N VAL A 127 10.05 13.81 2.89
CA VAL A 127 10.14 15.20 2.38
C VAL A 127 9.99 16.22 3.51
N MET A 128 9.16 15.92 4.52
CA MET A 128 8.98 16.84 5.65
C MET A 128 10.16 16.81 6.64
N SER A 129 10.79 15.66 6.78
CA SER A 129 11.93 15.50 7.69
C SER A 129 13.19 16.21 7.20
N GLU A 130 13.39 16.33 5.88
CA GLU A 130 14.53 17.05 5.30
C GLU A 130 14.47 18.57 5.51
N GLN A 131 13.27 19.16 5.56
CA GLN A 131 13.09 20.59 5.78
C GLN A 131 13.36 21.03 7.23
N ARG A 132 13.40 20.08 8.16
CA ARG A 132 13.67 20.31 9.59
C ARG A 132 15.06 19.90 10.03
N ARG A 133 16.11 19.99 9.23
CA ARG A 133 17.47 19.85 9.76
C ARG A 133 17.71 20.96 10.78
N PRO A 134 17.79 20.68 12.09
CA PRO A 134 17.81 21.69 13.12
C PRO A 134 19.16 22.36 13.18
N ARG A 135 19.14 23.67 13.20
CA ARG A 135 20.10 24.42 14.02
C ARG A 135 19.72 24.13 15.48
N ASP A 136 20.67 23.56 16.21
CA ASP A 136 20.70 23.42 17.66
C ASP A 136 19.76 22.39 18.33
N SER A 137 20.38 21.23 18.63
CA SER A 137 19.87 20.26 19.58
C SER A 137 20.13 20.71 21.02
N LYS A 138 19.06 21.03 21.78
CA LYS A 138 19.09 20.91 23.23
C LYS A 138 18.30 19.65 23.63
N LYS A 139 19.02 18.77 24.36
CA LYS A 139 18.58 17.50 24.93
C LYS A 139 17.27 17.65 25.71
N GLY A 140 16.23 16.94 25.27
CA GLY A 140 15.07 16.59 26.09
C GLY A 140 14.87 15.09 26.09
N LYS A 141 15.28 14.39 27.16
CA LYS A 141 14.96 12.99 27.41
C LYS A 141 13.48 12.86 27.79
N GLY A 142 12.64 12.51 26.85
CA GLY A 142 11.28 12.03 27.10
C GLY A 142 11.19 10.53 26.86
N LYS A 143 11.21 9.71 27.92
CA LYS A 143 10.82 8.30 27.85
C LYS A 143 9.30 8.23 27.72
N GLY A 144 8.79 8.03 26.52
CA GLY A 144 7.41 7.63 26.29
C GLY A 144 7.26 6.15 26.60
N LYS A 145 6.53 5.82 27.67
CA LYS A 145 6.04 4.48 27.94
C LYS A 145 4.97 4.13 26.92
N ILE A 146 5.12 3.02 26.25
CA ILE A 146 4.08 2.43 25.40
C ILE A 146 3.21 1.60 26.35
N ASP A 147 1.99 2.06 26.61
CA ASP A 147 0.97 1.26 27.28
C ASP A 147 0.20 0.47 26.20
N ASP A 148 0.35 -0.86 26.24
CA ASP A 148 -0.17 -1.84 25.28
C ASP A 148 -1.68 -2.15 25.41
N ASN A 149 -2.44 -1.39 26.20
CA ASN A 149 -3.84 -1.70 26.52
C ASN A 149 -4.74 -0.49 26.33
N ASP A 150 -4.97 -0.03 25.08
CA ASP A 150 -6.13 0.83 24.87
C ASP A 150 -6.66 0.74 23.43
N ASP A 151 -7.77 0.05 23.25
CA ASP A 151 -8.54 -0.01 22.00
C ASP A 151 -9.25 1.34 21.70
N ASN A 152 -9.09 2.33 22.57
CA ASN A 152 -9.62 3.70 22.49
C ASN A 152 -8.59 4.80 22.73
N GLY A 153 -7.31 4.52 22.60
CA GLY A 153 -6.28 5.53 22.79
C GLY A 153 -6.45 6.67 21.79
N VAL A 154 -6.82 7.84 22.29
CA VAL A 154 -6.70 9.11 21.58
C VAL A 154 -5.20 9.35 21.34
N TYR A 155 -4.70 8.82 20.23
CA TYR A 155 -3.38 9.17 19.73
C TYR A 155 -3.42 10.66 19.38
N LEU A 156 -2.76 11.47 20.18
CA LEU A 156 -2.39 12.83 19.75
C LEU A 156 -1.39 12.64 18.60
N PRO A 157 -1.74 13.00 17.36
CA PRO A 157 -0.82 12.84 16.24
C PRO A 157 0.40 13.69 16.52
N ASP A 158 1.57 13.05 16.51
CA ASP A 158 2.84 13.77 16.44
C ASP A 158 2.75 14.68 15.21
N SER A 159 3.09 15.95 15.32
CA SER A 159 2.80 16.99 14.32
C SER A 159 3.33 16.68 12.90
N ASP A 160 4.11 15.63 12.74
CA ASP A 160 4.75 15.22 11.50
C ASP A 160 4.21 13.87 10.95
N GLU A 161 3.24 13.22 11.64
CA GLU A 161 2.64 11.98 11.17
C GLU A 161 1.51 12.28 10.17
N MET A 162 1.58 11.62 9.01
CA MET A 162 0.56 11.68 7.98
C MET A 162 -0.33 10.44 8.06
N MET A 163 -1.62 10.64 7.80
CA MET A 163 -2.62 9.58 7.77
C MET A 163 -3.29 9.51 6.41
N LEU A 164 -3.23 8.33 5.80
CA LEU A 164 -3.98 8.00 4.60
C LEU A 164 -5.08 7.01 4.94
N GLU A 165 -6.21 7.13 4.25
CA GLU A 165 -7.32 6.20 4.34
C GLU A 165 -7.57 5.55 3.00
N VAL A 166 -7.81 4.24 3.00
CA VAL A 166 -8.35 3.53 1.84
C VAL A 166 -9.84 3.38 2.03
N ARG A 167 -10.62 3.87 1.05
CA ARG A 167 -12.07 3.78 1.04
C ARG A 167 -12.53 3.00 -0.18
N ASP A 168 -13.56 2.15 -0.02
CA ASP A 168 -14.19 1.49 -1.16
C ASP A 168 -15.14 2.48 -1.83
N GLU A 169 -15.22 2.42 -3.14
CA GLU A 169 -16.15 3.18 -3.97
C GLU A 169 -17.31 2.32 -4.45
N ASP A 170 -17.06 1.02 -4.61
CA ASP A 170 -18.10 0.08 -5.04
C ASP A 170 -18.36 -1.00 -3.98
N PRO A 171 -19.58 -1.58 -3.93
CA PRO A 171 -19.95 -2.61 -2.96
C PRO A 171 -19.21 -3.95 -3.17
N TYR A 172 -18.58 -4.15 -4.32
CA TYR A 172 -17.86 -5.38 -4.68
C TYR A 172 -16.37 -5.28 -4.42
N TYR A 173 -15.89 -4.14 -3.90
CA TYR A 173 -14.49 -3.90 -3.56
C TYR A 173 -13.51 -3.97 -4.74
N HIS A 174 -14.01 -3.74 -5.96
CA HIS A 174 -13.15 -3.72 -7.15
C HIS A 174 -12.46 -2.37 -7.31
N THR A 175 -13.10 -1.31 -6.79
CA THR A 175 -12.62 0.05 -6.92
C THR A 175 -12.45 0.69 -5.54
N GLN A 176 -11.27 1.23 -5.31
CA GLN A 176 -10.89 1.87 -4.05
C GLN A 176 -10.20 3.19 -4.30
N VAL A 177 -10.32 4.11 -3.36
CA VAL A 177 -9.57 5.37 -3.38
C VAL A 177 -8.65 5.48 -2.18
N LEU A 178 -7.49 6.07 -2.41
CA LEU A 178 -6.56 6.48 -1.37
C LEU A 178 -6.76 7.97 -1.10
N VAL A 179 -7.06 8.29 0.15
CA VAL A 179 -7.47 9.64 0.57
C VAL A 179 -6.49 10.20 1.59
N LEU A 180 -6.08 11.45 1.36
CA LEU A 180 -5.32 12.29 2.30
C LEU A 180 -6.22 13.44 2.75
N GLY A 181 -6.78 13.35 3.97
CA GLY A 181 -7.79 14.30 4.43
C GLY A 181 -9.05 14.24 3.58
N ASP A 182 -9.29 15.28 2.77
CA ASP A 182 -10.40 15.42 1.83
C ASP A 182 -10.02 15.14 0.36
N ARG A 183 -8.74 14.83 0.08
CA ARG A 183 -8.20 14.72 -1.27
C ARG A 183 -8.03 13.27 -1.69
N ILE A 184 -8.56 12.92 -2.85
CA ILE A 184 -8.29 11.62 -3.50
C ILE A 184 -6.95 11.74 -4.23
N ILE A 185 -5.93 11.04 -3.75
CA ILE A 185 -4.55 11.07 -4.27
C ILE A 185 -4.22 9.87 -5.14
N ALA A 186 -4.98 8.78 -5.04
CA ALA A 186 -4.89 7.66 -5.96
C ALA A 186 -6.24 6.96 -6.09
N HIS A 187 -6.46 6.37 -7.26
CA HIS A 187 -7.60 5.52 -7.58
C HIS A 187 -7.08 4.14 -7.93
N ILE A 188 -7.59 3.11 -7.25
CA ILE A 188 -7.11 1.74 -7.30
C ILE A 188 -8.23 0.87 -7.86
N ARG A 189 -8.06 0.31 -9.05
CA ARG A 189 -9.01 -0.63 -9.68
C ARG A 189 -8.42 -2.03 -9.65
N ARG A 190 -9.14 -2.97 -9.07
CA ARG A 190 -8.84 -4.40 -9.22
C ARG A 190 -9.37 -4.89 -10.56
N VAL A 191 -8.51 -5.44 -11.39
CA VAL A 191 -8.89 -6.04 -12.66
C VAL A 191 -9.45 -7.43 -12.40
N THR A 192 -10.72 -7.65 -12.78
CA THR A 192 -11.45 -8.91 -12.60
C THR A 192 -11.89 -9.52 -13.93
N ASN A 193 -11.85 -8.75 -15.02
CA ASN A 193 -12.24 -9.20 -16.33
C ASN A 193 -11.23 -10.24 -16.86
N PRO A 194 -11.67 -11.48 -17.17
CA PRO A 194 -10.78 -12.54 -17.67
C PRO A 194 -10.04 -12.16 -18.97
N ALA A 195 -10.65 -11.36 -19.83
CA ALA A 195 -10.02 -10.91 -21.07
C ALA A 195 -8.81 -10.01 -20.77
N GLU A 196 -8.94 -9.03 -19.85
CA GLU A 196 -7.87 -8.16 -19.43
C GLU A 196 -6.76 -8.91 -18.64
N LEU A 197 -7.11 -9.98 -17.94
CA LEU A 197 -6.16 -10.84 -17.24
C LEU A 197 -5.40 -11.77 -18.19
N ALA A 198 -6.00 -12.11 -19.34
CA ALA A 198 -5.39 -12.96 -20.36
C ALA A 198 -4.41 -12.21 -21.26
N GLU A 199 -4.37 -10.88 -21.20
CA GLU A 199 -3.46 -10.08 -22.01
C GLU A 199 -2.00 -10.27 -21.56
N GLY A 200 -1.13 -10.52 -22.55
CA GLY A 200 0.31 -10.63 -22.35
C GLY A 200 0.86 -12.06 -22.44
N PRO A 201 2.17 -12.22 -22.37
CA PRO A 201 2.85 -13.51 -22.58
C PRO A 201 2.59 -14.53 -21.45
N GLN A 202 2.11 -14.09 -20.31
CA GLN A 202 1.75 -14.94 -19.18
C GLN A 202 0.38 -14.54 -18.65
N PRO A 203 -0.69 -15.19 -19.12
CA PRO A 203 -2.04 -14.89 -18.66
C PRO A 203 -2.16 -15.09 -17.15
N LEU A 204 -2.72 -14.11 -16.47
CA LEU A 204 -3.00 -14.18 -15.04
C LEU A 204 -4.28 -14.98 -14.82
N SER A 205 -4.27 -15.89 -13.88
CA SER A 205 -5.49 -16.54 -13.38
C SER A 205 -6.38 -15.52 -12.68
N ARG A 206 -7.71 -15.75 -12.72
CA ARG A 206 -8.68 -14.94 -11.95
C ARG A 206 -8.37 -14.88 -10.44
N TYR A 207 -7.63 -15.83 -9.94
CA TYR A 207 -7.18 -15.89 -8.55
C TYR A 207 -5.93 -15.06 -8.27
N ARG A 208 -5.37 -14.40 -9.30
CA ARG A 208 -4.17 -13.59 -9.16
C ARG A 208 -4.52 -12.14 -9.40
N PRO A 209 -4.62 -11.37 -8.34
CA PRO A 209 -5.05 -10.01 -8.46
C PRO A 209 -4.05 -9.18 -9.30
N LYS A 210 -4.62 -8.45 -10.26
CA LYS A 210 -3.98 -7.36 -10.99
C LYS A 210 -4.70 -6.08 -10.58
N TRP A 211 -3.94 -5.05 -10.28
CA TRP A 211 -4.50 -3.72 -10.01
C TRP A 211 -3.95 -2.71 -11.01
N GLU A 212 -4.80 -1.80 -11.38
CA GLU A 212 -4.46 -0.57 -12.07
C GLU A 212 -4.64 0.59 -11.12
N VAL A 213 -3.60 1.41 -11.00
CA VAL A 213 -3.55 2.48 -10.01
C VAL A 213 -3.22 3.79 -10.68
N ARG A 214 -4.21 4.68 -10.77
CA ARG A 214 -3.98 6.06 -11.18
C ARG A 214 -3.48 6.84 -9.98
N VAL A 215 -2.37 7.54 -10.14
CA VAL A 215 -1.65 8.23 -9.05
C VAL A 215 -1.56 9.70 -9.37
N ALA A 216 -1.93 10.56 -8.41
CA ALA A 216 -1.80 12.01 -8.54
C ALA A 216 -0.33 12.47 -8.56
N PRO A 217 -0.03 13.61 -9.19
CA PRO A 217 1.28 14.24 -9.06
C PRO A 217 1.61 14.54 -7.59
N GLY A 218 2.88 14.45 -7.21
CA GLY A 218 3.34 14.72 -5.85
C GLY A 218 3.22 13.54 -4.88
N VAL A 219 2.85 12.35 -5.37
CA VAL A 219 2.74 11.13 -4.57
C VAL A 219 3.88 10.17 -4.91
N ASP A 220 4.47 9.57 -3.89
CA ASP A 220 5.55 8.59 -4.01
C ASP A 220 5.02 7.26 -4.54
N LEU A 221 5.60 6.76 -5.63
CA LEU A 221 5.23 5.49 -6.24
C LEU A 221 5.57 4.28 -5.38
N ALA A 222 6.62 4.37 -4.57
CA ALA A 222 6.98 3.32 -3.63
C ALA A 222 5.95 3.22 -2.49
N LEU A 223 5.43 4.35 -1.99
CA LEU A 223 4.32 4.38 -1.04
C LEU A 223 3.07 3.73 -1.64
N ILE A 224 2.71 4.05 -2.89
CA ILE A 224 1.57 3.43 -3.59
C ILE A 224 1.77 1.91 -3.73
N ALA A 225 2.96 1.46 -4.13
CA ALA A 225 3.28 0.04 -4.23
C ALA A 225 3.04 -0.69 -2.88
N VAL A 226 3.50 -0.10 -1.78
CA VAL A 226 3.29 -0.63 -0.42
C VAL A 226 1.81 -0.72 -0.09
N VAL A 227 1.02 0.34 -0.37
CA VAL A 227 -0.43 0.37 -0.11
C VAL A 227 -1.15 -0.74 -0.88
N VAL A 228 -0.87 -0.91 -2.18
CA VAL A 228 -1.53 -1.94 -3.00
C VAL A 228 -1.17 -3.36 -2.54
N VAL A 229 0.08 -3.60 -2.15
CA VAL A 229 0.51 -4.90 -1.60
C VAL A 229 -0.19 -5.19 -0.26
N ILE A 230 -0.41 -4.18 0.58
CA ILE A 230 -1.20 -4.30 1.82
C ILE A 230 -2.65 -4.71 1.51
N LEU A 231 -3.26 -4.09 0.51
CA LEU A 231 -4.63 -4.43 0.08
C LEU A 231 -4.72 -5.82 -0.54
N GLY A 232 -3.70 -6.22 -1.30
CA GLY A 232 -3.60 -7.55 -1.90
C GLY A 232 -3.61 -8.69 -0.88
N GLN A 233 -3.06 -8.46 0.30
CA GLN A 233 -3.10 -9.45 1.38
C GLN A 233 -4.53 -9.77 1.83
N ARG A 234 -5.42 -8.80 1.81
CA ARG A 234 -6.81 -8.98 2.20
C ARG A 234 -7.58 -9.85 1.21
N VAL A 235 -7.31 -9.65 -0.08
CA VAL A 235 -8.00 -10.40 -1.13
C VAL A 235 -7.75 -11.91 -1.01
N THR A 236 -6.51 -12.31 -0.71
CA THR A 236 -6.16 -13.72 -0.53
C THR A 236 -6.85 -14.32 0.70
N VAL A 237 -6.99 -13.59 1.80
CA VAL A 237 -7.66 -14.08 3.01
C VAL A 237 -9.18 -14.25 2.80
N ASP A 238 -9.82 -13.30 2.11
CA ASP A 238 -11.27 -13.35 1.85
C ASP A 238 -11.63 -14.47 0.86
N GLU A 239 -10.77 -14.82 -0.08
CA GLU A 239 -10.96 -15.91 -1.04
C GLU A 239 -10.76 -17.29 -0.39
N ASP A 240 -9.78 -17.44 0.49
CA ASP A 240 -9.54 -18.67 1.26
C ASP A 240 -10.74 -19.00 2.19
N CYS A 241 -11.37 -17.98 2.79
CA CYS A 241 -12.54 -18.17 3.62
C CYS A 241 -13.80 -18.56 2.86
N ARG A 242 -13.93 -18.19 1.58
CA ARG A 242 -15.09 -18.55 0.74
C ARG A 242 -14.95 -19.93 0.09
N GLY A 243 -13.74 -20.38 -0.16
CA GLY A 243 -13.45 -21.70 -0.76
C GLY A 243 -13.66 -22.90 0.19
N SER A 244 -13.80 -22.67 1.49
CA SER A 244 -14.01 -23.74 2.49
C SER A 244 -15.47 -24.07 2.80
N GLY A 245 -16.43 -23.45 2.09
CA GLY A 245 -17.88 -23.61 2.34
C GLY A 245 -18.60 -24.59 1.44
N ASP A 246 -17.96 -25.15 0.41
CA ASP A 246 -18.57 -26.09 -0.54
C ASP A 246 -17.82 -27.43 -0.51
N ILE A 247 -18.03 -28.22 0.52
CA ILE A 247 -17.82 -29.68 0.54
C ILE A 247 -19.01 -30.37 1.23
#